data_b435b2e30aabf1f42f9ac6f06b0fb4ad
#
_entry.id   b435b2e30aabf1f42f9ac6f06b0fb4ad
#
_cell.length_a   1.000
_cell.length_b   1.000
_cell.length_c   1.000
_cell.angle_alpha   90.00
_cell.angle_beta   90.00
_cell.angle_gamma   90.00
#
_symmetry.space_group_name_H-M   'P 1'
#
loop_
_entity.id
_entity.type
_entity.pdbx_description
1 polymer ?
#
loop_
_entity_poly.entity_id
_entity_poly.type
_entity_poly.pdbx_seq_one_letter_code
_entity_poly.pdbx_strand_id
1 'polypeptide(L)'
;MLALFAALLGGLVLVPLGLPGLWVMLAATFGYWLAVPAGDVGALTVVVVGVMVVVAEVAEFAAAGRYARKYGGSRRASWGAMVGGVVGAVVGVPLPVIGSLLGAFAGAFAGALVAELTVPLARRGELMQVATGALVGRVVAAALKVGFGVAIIAWVTAALLLGRVVGTG
;
A
#
# COMPACT_ATOMS: atom_id res chain seq x y z
N MET A 1 -6.95 2.07 -24.69
CA MET A 1 -7.25 0.90 -23.87
C MET A 1 -6.04 0.05 -23.53
N LEU A 2 -5.29 -0.47 -24.50
CA LEU A 2 -4.10 -1.31 -24.23
C LEU A 2 -3.10 -0.60 -23.29
N ALA A 3 -2.81 0.68 -23.52
CA ALA A 3 -1.91 1.46 -22.66
C ALA A 3 -2.42 1.58 -21.21
N LEU A 4 -3.74 1.75 -21.02
CA LEU A 4 -4.34 1.78 -19.68
C LEU A 4 -4.15 0.44 -18.98
N PHE A 5 -4.50 -0.67 -19.62
CA PHE A 5 -4.32 -2.00 -19.01
C PHE A 5 -2.84 -2.31 -18.73
N ALA A 6 -1.94 -1.96 -19.66
CA ALA A 6 -0.50 -2.11 -19.41
C ALA A 6 -0.04 -1.32 -18.19
N ALA A 7 -0.52 -0.08 -18.01
CA ALA A 7 -0.20 0.75 -16.85
C ALA A 7 -0.84 0.21 -15.55
N LEU A 8 -2.08 -0.31 -15.60
CA LEU A 8 -2.73 -0.93 -14.45
C LEU A 8 -1.99 -2.20 -14.01
N LEU A 9 -1.63 -3.08 -14.95
CA LEU A 9 -0.87 -4.30 -14.65
C LEU A 9 0.56 -3.97 -14.18
N GLY A 10 1.22 -3.00 -14.83
CA GLY A 10 2.52 -2.49 -14.37
C GLY A 10 2.44 -1.92 -12.96
N GLY A 11 1.43 -1.12 -12.67
CA GLY A 11 1.16 -0.61 -11.34
C GLY A 11 0.97 -1.73 -10.31
N LEU A 12 0.20 -2.77 -10.65
CA LEU A 12 0.00 -3.93 -9.77
C LEU A 12 1.32 -4.66 -9.47
N VAL A 13 2.19 -4.82 -10.46
CA VAL A 13 3.53 -5.42 -10.27
C VAL A 13 4.42 -4.56 -9.36
N LEU A 14 4.30 -3.23 -9.43
CA LEU A 14 5.07 -2.31 -8.59
C LEU A 14 4.67 -2.39 -7.10
N VAL A 15 3.43 -2.77 -6.78
CA VAL A 15 2.94 -2.84 -5.39
C VAL A 15 3.77 -3.77 -4.51
N PRO A 16 3.99 -5.05 -4.84
CA PRO A 16 4.79 -5.95 -3.99
C PRO A 16 6.26 -5.55 -3.95
N LEU A 17 6.74 -4.76 -4.90
CA LEU A 17 8.11 -4.21 -4.92
C LEU A 17 8.29 -3.01 -3.98
N GLY A 18 7.23 -2.60 -3.25
CA GLY A 18 7.27 -1.45 -2.34
C GLY A 18 7.23 -0.10 -3.04
N LEU A 19 6.96 -0.08 -4.34
CA LEU A 19 6.83 1.14 -5.14
C LEU A 19 5.38 1.65 -5.11
N PRO A 20 5.13 2.93 -5.45
CA PRO A 20 3.81 3.53 -5.38
C PRO A 20 2.87 3.06 -6.51
N GLY A 21 2.72 1.73 -6.66
CA GLY A 21 1.99 1.11 -7.76
C GLY A 21 0.52 1.52 -7.85
N LEU A 22 -0.18 1.66 -6.70
CA LEU A 22 -1.57 2.12 -6.69
C LEU A 22 -1.72 3.56 -7.19
N TRP A 23 -0.73 4.43 -6.90
CA TRP A 23 -0.70 5.80 -7.41
C TRP A 23 -0.47 5.83 -8.92
N VAL A 24 0.35 4.92 -9.46
CA VAL A 24 0.51 4.75 -10.91
C VAL A 24 -0.80 4.33 -11.56
N MET A 25 -1.54 3.41 -10.92
CA MET A 25 -2.86 2.97 -11.40
C MET A 25 -3.88 4.12 -11.39
N LEU A 26 -3.89 4.94 -10.33
CA LEU A 26 -4.73 6.14 -10.25
C LEU A 26 -4.37 7.15 -11.35
N ALA A 27 -3.07 7.45 -11.51
CA ALA A 27 -2.60 8.37 -12.55
C ALA A 27 -2.95 7.89 -13.96
N ALA A 28 -2.83 6.59 -14.23
CA ALA A 28 -3.20 5.99 -15.50
C ALA A 28 -4.71 6.11 -15.77
N THR A 29 -5.55 5.84 -14.74
CA THR A 29 -7.01 5.97 -14.85
C THR A 29 -7.41 7.43 -15.06
N PHE A 30 -6.81 8.35 -14.34
CA PHE A 30 -7.04 9.79 -14.47
C PHE A 30 -6.59 10.32 -15.84
N GLY A 31 -5.40 9.93 -16.29
CA GLY A 31 -4.88 10.29 -17.62
C GLY A 31 -5.75 9.75 -18.76
N TYR A 32 -6.27 8.54 -18.62
CA TYR A 32 -7.20 7.96 -19.58
C TYR A 32 -8.51 8.76 -19.65
N TRP A 33 -9.08 9.14 -18.51
CA TRP A 33 -10.29 9.95 -18.43
C TRP A 33 -10.11 11.31 -19.13
N LEU A 34 -8.96 11.97 -18.94
CA LEU A 34 -8.66 13.24 -19.60
C LEU A 34 -8.44 13.10 -21.11
N ALA A 35 -7.77 12.02 -21.54
CA ALA A 35 -7.40 11.82 -22.94
C ALA A 35 -8.56 11.32 -23.80
N VAL A 36 -9.60 10.72 -23.20
CA VAL A 36 -10.75 10.12 -23.90
C VAL A 36 -12.05 10.67 -23.29
N PRO A 37 -12.43 11.94 -23.58
CA PRO A 37 -13.58 12.59 -22.94
C PRO A 37 -14.94 11.91 -23.21
N ALA A 38 -15.07 11.24 -24.36
CA ALA A 38 -16.24 10.41 -24.69
C ALA A 38 -16.04 8.93 -24.35
N GLY A 39 -15.04 8.63 -23.51
CA GLY A 39 -14.70 7.26 -23.13
C GLY A 39 -15.59 6.71 -22.02
N ASP A 40 -15.53 5.40 -21.89
CA ASP A 40 -16.34 4.61 -20.95
C ASP A 40 -15.92 4.82 -19.46
N VAL A 41 -14.83 5.56 -19.21
CA VAL A 41 -14.34 5.89 -17.85
C VAL A 41 -14.80 7.30 -17.47
N GLY A 42 -15.77 7.38 -16.57
CA GLY A 42 -16.27 8.67 -16.08
C GLY A 42 -15.51 9.18 -14.84
N ALA A 43 -15.79 10.43 -14.46
CA ALA A 43 -15.23 11.06 -13.25
C ALA A 43 -15.47 10.22 -11.98
N LEU A 44 -16.63 9.56 -11.88
CA LEU A 44 -16.96 8.66 -10.77
C LEU A 44 -15.92 7.53 -10.62
N THR A 45 -15.48 6.91 -11.73
CA THR A 45 -14.46 5.86 -11.72
C THR A 45 -13.14 6.39 -11.13
N VAL A 46 -12.72 7.59 -11.53
CA VAL A 46 -11.50 8.21 -11.00
C VAL A 46 -11.62 8.48 -9.51
N VAL A 47 -12.76 9.01 -9.06
CA VAL A 47 -13.02 9.26 -7.62
C VAL A 47 -13.00 7.96 -6.83
N VAL A 48 -13.67 6.90 -7.31
CA VAL A 48 -13.70 5.60 -6.62
C VAL A 48 -12.29 5.00 -6.53
N VAL A 49 -11.52 5.02 -7.61
CA VAL A 49 -10.12 4.56 -7.62
C VAL A 49 -9.29 5.39 -6.63
N GLY A 50 -9.45 6.72 -6.61
CA GLY A 50 -8.77 7.60 -5.67
C GLY A 50 -9.08 7.24 -4.21
N VAL A 51 -10.35 7.01 -3.89
CA VAL A 51 -10.77 6.57 -2.54
C VAL A 51 -10.14 5.22 -2.20
N MET A 52 -10.14 4.25 -3.14
CA MET A 52 -9.53 2.94 -2.92
C MET A 52 -8.03 3.06 -2.63
N VAL A 53 -7.31 3.92 -3.34
CA VAL A 53 -5.88 4.18 -3.11
C VAL A 53 -5.65 4.75 -1.72
N VAL A 54 -6.41 5.79 -1.32
CA VAL A 54 -6.29 6.39 0.01
C VAL A 54 -6.60 5.37 1.11
N VAL A 55 -7.66 4.59 0.97
CA VAL A 55 -8.01 3.54 1.94
C VAL A 55 -6.91 2.48 2.04
N ALA A 56 -6.32 2.07 0.91
CA ALA A 56 -5.21 1.12 0.90
C ALA A 56 -3.98 1.66 1.63
N GLU A 57 -3.62 2.94 1.43
CA GLU A 57 -2.50 3.58 2.13
C GLU A 57 -2.74 3.63 3.65
N VAL A 58 -3.94 4.06 4.07
CA VAL A 58 -4.31 4.09 5.50
C VAL A 58 -4.28 2.69 6.11
N ALA A 59 -4.79 1.68 5.38
CA ALA A 59 -4.77 0.29 5.84
C ALA A 59 -3.35 -0.26 5.97
N GLU A 60 -2.44 0.08 5.04
CA GLU A 60 -1.02 -0.29 5.12
C GLU A 60 -0.37 0.25 6.39
N PHE A 61 -0.50 1.57 6.64
CA PHE A 61 0.06 2.17 7.85
C PHE A 61 -0.53 1.56 9.12
N ALA A 62 -1.83 1.34 9.16
CA ALA A 62 -2.51 0.77 10.32
C ALA A 62 -2.08 -0.69 10.59
N ALA A 63 -1.81 -1.49 9.55
CA ALA A 63 -1.48 -2.90 9.70
C ALA A 63 -0.17 -3.10 10.50
N ALA A 64 0.91 -2.40 10.14
CA ALA A 64 2.19 -2.52 10.84
C ALA A 64 2.05 -2.24 12.35
N GLY A 65 1.35 -1.16 12.72
CA GLY A 65 1.11 -0.80 14.12
C GLY A 65 0.17 -1.77 14.85
N ARG A 66 -0.89 -2.26 14.18
CA ARG A 66 -1.83 -3.23 14.77
C ARG A 66 -1.16 -4.55 15.08
N TYR A 67 -0.34 -5.06 14.16
CA TYR A 67 0.33 -6.34 14.36
C TYR A 67 1.44 -6.25 15.40
N ALA A 68 2.23 -5.16 15.46
CA ALA A 68 3.17 -4.94 16.54
C ALA A 68 2.47 -5.01 17.91
N ARG A 69 1.29 -4.40 18.05
CA ARG A 69 0.48 -4.45 19.29
C ARG A 69 -0.10 -5.83 19.56
N LYS A 70 -0.59 -6.53 18.54
CA LYS A 70 -1.13 -7.89 18.66
C LYS A 70 -0.10 -8.88 19.20
N TYR A 71 1.18 -8.64 18.93
CA TYR A 71 2.31 -9.41 19.43
C TYR A 71 2.88 -8.85 20.75
N GLY A 72 2.07 -8.15 21.53
CA GLY A 72 2.41 -7.66 22.86
C GLY A 72 3.15 -6.33 22.92
N GLY A 73 3.32 -5.66 21.78
CA GLY A 73 4.00 -4.38 21.68
C GLY A 73 3.21 -3.22 22.29
N SER A 74 3.95 -2.26 22.81
CA SER A 74 3.41 -1.00 23.32
C SER A 74 2.88 -0.09 22.21
N ARG A 75 2.20 0.99 22.57
CA ARG A 75 1.87 2.06 21.62
C ARG A 75 3.12 2.66 20.96
N ARG A 76 4.23 2.73 21.69
CA ARG A 76 5.50 3.23 21.16
C ARG A 76 6.05 2.32 20.06
N ALA A 77 6.02 1.00 20.27
CA ALA A 77 6.41 0.02 19.25
C ALA A 77 5.55 0.12 17.98
N SER A 78 4.24 0.35 18.12
CA SER A 78 3.36 0.56 16.97
C SER A 78 3.79 1.76 16.12
N TRP A 79 4.04 2.90 16.77
CA TRP A 79 4.54 4.09 16.09
C TRP A 79 5.94 3.88 15.54
N GLY A 80 6.80 3.20 16.30
CA GLY A 80 8.15 2.83 15.86
C GLY A 80 8.13 1.99 14.59
N ALA A 81 7.25 0.99 14.51
CA ALA A 81 7.06 0.17 13.31
C ALA A 81 6.62 0.99 12.10
N MET A 82 5.66 1.90 12.31
CA MET A 82 5.13 2.75 11.24
C MET A 82 6.21 3.72 10.71
N VAL A 83 6.81 4.50 11.60
CA VAL A 83 7.83 5.50 11.25
C VAL A 83 9.08 4.82 10.71
N GLY A 84 9.55 3.77 11.39
CA GLY A 84 10.71 3.00 10.95
C GLY A 84 10.51 2.38 9.56
N GLY A 85 9.31 1.88 9.29
CA GLY A 85 8.97 1.35 7.96
C GLY A 85 9.03 2.40 6.85
N VAL A 86 8.54 3.61 7.12
CA VAL A 86 8.62 4.74 6.17
C VAL A 86 10.08 5.18 5.97
N VAL A 87 10.80 5.42 7.06
CA VAL A 87 12.22 5.83 7.01
C VAL A 87 13.05 4.77 6.29
N GLY A 88 12.85 3.49 6.63
CA GLY A 88 13.55 2.39 5.97
C GLY A 88 13.24 2.30 4.48
N ALA A 89 11.99 2.51 4.07
CA ALA A 89 11.63 2.55 2.65
C ALA A 89 12.38 3.67 1.91
N VAL A 90 12.43 4.88 2.50
CA VAL A 90 13.13 6.04 1.90
C VAL A 90 14.63 5.80 1.82
N VAL A 91 15.24 5.29 2.90
CA VAL A 91 16.69 4.98 2.92
C VAL A 91 17.03 3.86 1.93
N GLY A 92 16.10 2.95 1.67
CA GLY A 92 16.26 1.88 0.68
C GLY A 92 16.19 2.33 -0.79
N VAL A 93 15.69 3.53 -1.09
CA VAL A 93 15.50 4.04 -2.48
C VAL A 93 16.75 3.93 -3.36
N PRO A 94 17.99 4.17 -2.89
CA PRO A 94 19.19 4.06 -3.73
C PRO A 94 19.43 2.68 -4.35
N LEU A 95 18.87 1.62 -3.75
CA LEU A 95 18.91 0.27 -4.33
C LEU A 95 17.64 0.05 -5.16
N PRO A 96 17.72 0.05 -6.50
CA PRO A 96 16.53 0.04 -7.34
C PRO A 96 15.66 -1.20 -7.05
N VAL A 97 14.35 -0.97 -6.98
CA VAL A 97 13.25 -1.95 -6.88
C VAL A 97 13.17 -2.71 -5.55
N ILE A 98 14.28 -3.30 -5.08
CA ILE A 98 14.28 -4.18 -3.88
C ILE A 98 14.59 -3.40 -2.61
N GLY A 99 15.36 -2.32 -2.71
CA GLY A 99 15.86 -1.59 -1.55
C GLY A 99 14.76 -0.96 -0.70
N SER A 100 13.78 -0.30 -1.32
CA SER A 100 12.64 0.27 -0.58
C SER A 100 11.81 -0.80 0.14
N LEU A 101 11.62 -1.97 -0.49
CA LEU A 101 10.91 -3.08 0.13
C LEU A 101 11.69 -3.61 1.35
N LEU A 102 12.95 -4.03 1.14
CA LEU A 102 13.80 -4.52 2.22
C LEU A 102 14.00 -3.47 3.32
N GLY A 103 14.21 -2.21 2.93
CA GLY A 103 14.32 -1.08 3.84
C GLY A 103 13.06 -0.88 4.68
N ALA A 104 11.87 -0.98 4.06
CA ALA A 104 10.61 -0.89 4.79
C ALA A 104 10.43 -2.02 5.81
N PHE A 105 10.79 -3.25 5.45
CA PHE A 105 10.73 -4.39 6.37
C PHE A 105 11.74 -4.25 7.52
N ALA A 106 13.01 -4.00 7.19
CA ALA A 106 14.06 -3.81 8.19
C ALA A 106 13.79 -2.60 9.08
N GLY A 107 13.31 -1.52 8.50
CA GLY A 107 12.94 -0.29 9.22
C GLY A 107 11.76 -0.50 10.16
N ALA A 108 10.72 -1.23 9.75
CA ALA A 108 9.59 -1.56 10.63
C ALA A 108 10.01 -2.43 11.80
N PHE A 109 10.86 -3.43 11.54
CA PHE A 109 11.43 -4.30 12.58
C PHE A 109 12.29 -3.50 13.57
N ALA A 110 13.29 -2.79 13.07
CA ALA A 110 14.20 -2.00 13.89
C ALA A 110 13.46 -0.87 14.64
N GLY A 111 12.54 -0.19 13.98
CA GLY A 111 11.76 0.88 14.58
C GLY A 111 10.86 0.39 15.71
N ALA A 112 10.20 -0.77 15.54
CA ALA A 112 9.43 -1.39 16.61
C ALA A 112 10.32 -1.76 17.81
N LEU A 113 11.47 -2.40 17.52
CA LEU A 113 12.43 -2.83 18.53
C LEU A 113 12.99 -1.65 19.35
N VAL A 114 13.51 -0.63 18.66
CA VAL A 114 14.09 0.56 19.31
C VAL A 114 13.02 1.30 20.13
N ALA A 115 11.83 1.48 19.59
CA ALA A 115 10.75 2.14 20.31
C ALA A 115 10.30 1.34 21.55
N GLU A 116 10.25 0.01 21.49
CA GLU A 116 9.91 -0.83 22.63
C GLU A 116 11.00 -0.80 23.71
N LEU A 117 12.28 -0.67 23.33
CA LEU A 117 13.38 -0.48 24.28
C LEU A 117 13.24 0.78 25.14
N THR A 118 12.53 1.80 24.67
CA THR A 118 12.23 3.01 25.46
C THR A 118 11.13 2.83 26.50
N VAL A 119 10.44 1.68 26.50
CA VAL A 119 9.37 1.37 27.46
C VAL A 119 10.00 0.83 28.75
N PRO A 120 9.52 1.24 29.96
CA PRO A 120 9.97 0.66 31.22
C PRO A 120 9.81 -0.86 31.24
N LEU A 121 10.79 -1.58 31.79
CA LEU A 121 10.85 -3.05 31.82
C LEU A 121 9.55 -3.71 32.26
N ALA A 122 8.89 -3.16 33.29
CA ALA A 122 7.64 -3.69 33.84
C ALA A 122 6.43 -3.64 32.84
N ARG A 123 6.56 -2.88 31.75
CA ARG A 123 5.49 -2.69 30.71
C ARG A 123 5.96 -3.04 29.33
N ARG A 124 7.18 -3.54 29.19
CA ARG A 124 7.80 -3.88 27.91
C ARG A 124 7.31 -5.25 27.45
N GLY A 125 6.89 -5.32 26.19
CA GLY A 125 6.66 -6.61 25.54
C GLY A 125 7.97 -7.34 25.25
N GLU A 126 7.86 -8.62 24.88
CA GLU A 126 9.02 -9.37 24.42
C GLU A 126 9.52 -8.79 23.10
N LEU A 127 10.73 -8.23 23.10
CA LEU A 127 11.27 -7.42 22.00
C LEU A 127 11.22 -8.14 20.66
N MET A 128 11.61 -9.43 20.65
CA MET A 128 11.63 -10.21 19.42
C MET A 128 10.21 -10.48 18.89
N GLN A 129 9.25 -10.77 19.75
CA GLN A 129 7.87 -10.97 19.37
C GLN A 129 7.26 -9.68 18.79
N VAL A 130 7.51 -8.54 19.44
CA VAL A 130 7.02 -7.24 18.98
C VAL A 130 7.60 -6.88 17.60
N ALA A 131 8.89 -7.07 17.41
CA ALA A 131 9.57 -6.82 16.16
C ALA A 131 9.08 -7.77 15.03
N THR A 132 8.88 -9.06 15.35
CA THR A 132 8.28 -10.04 14.44
C THR A 132 6.84 -9.65 14.09
N GLY A 133 6.06 -9.16 15.06
CA GLY A 133 4.72 -8.62 14.81
C GLY A 133 4.70 -7.48 13.80
N ALA A 134 5.69 -6.58 13.87
CA ALA A 134 5.84 -5.50 12.88
C ALA A 134 6.14 -6.04 11.47
N LEU A 135 6.98 -7.08 11.35
CA LEU A 135 7.23 -7.74 10.06
C LEU A 135 5.97 -8.40 9.50
N VAL A 136 5.24 -9.16 10.32
CA VAL A 136 3.97 -9.78 9.91
C VAL A 136 2.98 -8.69 9.46
N GLY A 137 2.92 -7.58 10.17
CA GLY A 137 2.12 -6.42 9.80
C GLY A 137 2.46 -5.88 8.40
N ARG A 138 3.73 -5.85 8.05
CA ARG A 138 4.18 -5.44 6.70
C ARG A 138 3.75 -6.43 5.61
N VAL A 139 3.86 -7.74 5.87
CA VAL A 139 3.38 -8.77 4.92
C VAL A 139 1.87 -8.63 4.68
N VAL A 140 1.10 -8.48 5.76
CA VAL A 140 -0.36 -8.28 5.66
C VAL A 140 -0.69 -7.00 4.93
N ALA A 141 0.03 -5.91 5.20
CA ALA A 141 -0.14 -4.64 4.51
C ALA A 141 0.10 -4.76 3.00
N ALA A 142 1.19 -5.45 2.59
CA ALA A 142 1.49 -5.70 1.20
C ALA A 142 0.40 -6.55 0.51
N ALA A 143 -0.08 -7.60 1.17
CA ALA A 143 -1.17 -8.44 0.66
C ALA A 143 -2.48 -7.64 0.47
N LEU A 144 -2.84 -6.79 1.45
CA LEU A 144 -3.99 -5.90 1.34
C LEU A 144 -3.84 -4.93 0.15
N LYS A 145 -2.66 -4.34 -0.02
CA LYS A 145 -2.38 -3.41 -1.12
C LYS A 145 -2.51 -4.08 -2.50
N VAL A 146 -2.02 -5.31 -2.64
CA VAL A 146 -2.23 -6.13 -3.85
C VAL A 146 -3.71 -6.39 -4.07
N GLY A 147 -4.47 -6.74 -3.03
CA GLY A 147 -5.92 -6.93 -3.09
C GLY A 147 -6.65 -5.68 -3.61
N PHE A 148 -6.28 -4.49 -3.10
CA PHE A 148 -6.82 -3.23 -3.62
C PHE A 148 -6.43 -2.99 -5.08
N GLY A 149 -5.21 -3.32 -5.49
CA GLY A 149 -4.77 -3.21 -6.88
C GLY A 149 -5.62 -4.08 -7.82
N VAL A 150 -5.88 -5.33 -7.44
CA VAL A 150 -6.78 -6.23 -8.18
C VAL A 150 -8.20 -5.67 -8.25
N ALA A 151 -8.72 -5.14 -7.13
CA ALA A 151 -10.04 -4.54 -7.08
C ALA A 151 -10.14 -3.28 -7.97
N ILE A 152 -9.09 -2.46 -8.06
CA ILE A 152 -9.00 -1.31 -8.98
C ILE A 152 -9.08 -1.79 -10.43
N ILE A 153 -8.32 -2.82 -10.81
CA ILE A 153 -8.39 -3.39 -12.17
C ILE A 153 -9.80 -3.88 -12.48
N ALA A 154 -10.42 -4.63 -11.57
CA ALA A 154 -11.77 -5.14 -11.73
C ALA A 154 -12.78 -3.99 -11.90
N TRP A 155 -12.69 -2.96 -11.07
CA TRP A 155 -13.57 -1.78 -11.14
C TRP A 155 -13.44 -1.02 -12.47
N VAL A 156 -12.19 -0.71 -12.87
CA VAL A 156 -11.93 0.00 -14.15
C VAL A 156 -12.40 -0.83 -15.32
N THR A 157 -12.17 -2.16 -15.29
CA THR A 157 -12.65 -3.08 -16.35
C THR A 157 -14.17 -3.09 -16.40
N ALA A 158 -14.86 -3.16 -15.28
CA ALA A 158 -16.31 -3.11 -15.21
C ALA A 158 -16.85 -1.78 -15.74
N ALA A 159 -16.25 -0.65 -15.39
CA ALA A 159 -16.63 0.66 -15.90
C ALA A 159 -16.52 0.74 -17.42
N LEU A 160 -15.42 0.21 -17.98
CA LEU A 160 -15.18 0.16 -19.42
C LEU A 160 -16.20 -0.72 -20.17
N LEU A 161 -16.63 -1.83 -19.56
CA LEU A 161 -17.63 -2.73 -20.16
C LEU A 161 -19.04 -2.13 -20.08
N LEU A 162 -19.42 -1.56 -18.94
CA LEU A 162 -20.73 -0.94 -18.74
C LEU A 162 -20.90 0.32 -19.57
N GLY A 163 -19.88 1.17 -19.67
CA GLY A 163 -19.91 2.37 -20.51
C GLY A 163 -20.18 2.05 -21.97
N ARG A 164 -19.61 0.98 -22.49
CA ARG A 164 -19.87 0.51 -23.87
C ARG A 164 -21.30 0.02 -24.09
N VAL A 165 -21.88 -0.65 -23.10
CA VAL A 165 -23.25 -1.16 -23.18
C VAL A 165 -24.27 -0.01 -23.16
N VAL A 166 -24.02 1.04 -22.39
CA VAL A 166 -24.91 2.20 -22.26
C VAL A 166 -24.72 3.21 -23.40
N GLY A 167 -23.50 3.32 -23.97
CA GLY A 167 -23.19 4.26 -25.06
C GLY A 167 -23.56 3.79 -26.46
N THR A 168 -24.04 2.55 -26.62
CA THR A 168 -24.49 1.98 -27.92
C THR A 168 -26.00 2.05 -28.14
N GLY A 169 -26.72 2.79 -27.30
CA GLY A 169 -28.16 3.15 -27.47
C GLY A 169 -28.34 4.63 -27.94
#